data_7277d6ffedd75e9cb8528c7adcd6b80f
#
_entry.id   7277d6ffedd75e9cb8528c7adcd6b80f
#
_cell.length_a   1.000
_cell.length_b   1.000
_cell.length_c   1.000
_cell.angle_alpha   90.00
_cell.angle_beta   90.00
_cell.angle_gamma   90.00
#
_symmetry.space_group_name_H-M   'P 1'
#
loop_
_entity.id
_entity.type
_entity.pdbx_description
1 polymer ?
#
loop_
_entity_poly.entity_id
_entity_poly.type
_entity_poly.pdbx_seq_one_letter_code
_entity_poly.pdbx_strand_id
1 'polypeptide(L)'
;MTAYQQAMMDFLGQLSLPVHLTGLTPDASHFPYLTCTMGCASFAGQTLLTATAWFLGGDANADRAALCDQAQRLIPEGGAQLTFSGGGAMIHRAGGDFITLLTDGEDPRVLGARIRLMVKLYDL
;
A
#
# COMPACT_ATOMS: atom_id res chain seq x y z
N MET A 1 2.69 17.39 -3.88
CA MET A 1 3.15 16.00 -3.59
C MET A 1 4.66 15.96 -3.59
N THR A 2 5.27 15.37 -2.58
CA THR A 2 6.73 15.26 -2.50
C THR A 2 7.23 14.16 -3.44
N ALA A 3 8.53 14.19 -3.77
CA ALA A 3 9.15 13.13 -4.58
C ALA A 3 8.99 11.75 -3.91
N TYR A 4 9.09 11.70 -2.58
CA TYR A 4 8.86 10.48 -1.82
C TYR A 4 7.42 9.96 -2.01
N GLN A 5 6.43 10.82 -1.85
CA GLN A 5 5.02 10.42 -2.00
C GLN A 5 4.74 9.91 -3.41
N GLN A 6 5.23 10.62 -4.43
CA GLN A 6 5.03 10.18 -5.81
C GLN A 6 5.71 8.84 -6.06
N ALA A 7 6.93 8.66 -5.55
CA ALA A 7 7.65 7.40 -5.72
C ALA A 7 6.93 6.23 -5.04
N MET A 8 6.37 6.44 -3.85
CA MET A 8 5.61 5.41 -3.15
C MET A 8 4.30 5.08 -3.86
N MET A 9 3.62 6.08 -4.40
CA MET A 9 2.41 5.84 -5.20
C MET A 9 2.73 5.04 -6.46
N ASP A 10 3.81 5.36 -7.14
CA ASP A 10 4.24 4.61 -8.33
C ASP A 10 4.64 3.18 -7.96
N PHE A 11 5.30 3.01 -6.83
CA PHE A 11 5.68 1.69 -6.33
C PHE A 11 4.44 0.83 -6.05
N LEU A 12 3.47 1.37 -5.32
CA LEU A 12 2.23 0.66 -5.00
C LEU A 12 1.35 0.47 -6.24
N GLY A 13 1.49 1.32 -7.25
CA GLY A 13 0.79 1.19 -8.53
C GLY A 13 1.12 -0.12 -9.26
N GLN A 14 2.24 -0.76 -8.92
CA GLN A 14 2.59 -2.09 -9.47
C GLN A 14 1.61 -3.17 -9.02
N LEU A 15 0.78 -2.90 -8.02
CA LEU A 15 -0.29 -3.80 -7.60
C LEU A 15 -1.51 -3.74 -8.53
N SER A 16 -1.45 -2.92 -9.59
CA SER A 16 -2.46 -2.82 -10.64
C SER A 16 -3.82 -2.29 -10.16
N LEU A 17 -3.82 -1.50 -9.11
CA LEU A 17 -5.02 -0.80 -8.61
C LEU A 17 -4.79 0.69 -8.60
N PRO A 18 -5.84 1.51 -8.82
CA PRO A 18 -5.74 2.94 -8.57
C PRO A 18 -5.34 3.21 -7.13
N VAL A 19 -4.34 4.08 -6.93
CA VAL A 19 -3.80 4.40 -5.61
C VAL A 19 -4.21 5.82 -5.24
N HIS A 20 -4.79 5.98 -4.05
CA HIS A 20 -5.22 7.26 -3.53
C HIS A 20 -4.58 7.51 -2.17
N LEU A 21 -4.08 8.73 -1.95
CA LEU A 21 -3.63 9.13 -0.63
C LEU A 21 -4.83 9.30 0.31
N THR A 22 -4.62 9.02 1.59
CA THR A 22 -5.63 9.24 2.62
C THR A 22 -6.03 10.72 2.63
N GLY A 23 -7.33 10.98 2.67
CA GLY A 23 -7.88 12.32 2.56
C GLY A 23 -8.34 12.68 1.15
N LEU A 24 -7.85 11.97 0.14
CA LEU A 24 -8.39 12.03 -1.22
C LEU A 24 -9.40 10.90 -1.33
N THR A 25 -10.64 11.15 -0.92
CA THR A 25 -11.68 10.12 -0.89
C THR A 25 -12.04 9.72 -2.31
N PRO A 26 -11.75 8.46 -2.72
CA PRO A 26 -12.20 8.01 -4.03
C PRO A 26 -13.71 7.83 -4.02
N ASP A 27 -14.31 7.92 -5.20
CA ASP A 27 -15.71 7.58 -5.36
C ASP A 27 -15.88 6.10 -5.05
N ALA A 28 -16.75 5.80 -4.09
CA ALA A 28 -17.00 4.42 -3.64
C ALA A 28 -17.54 3.53 -4.75
N SER A 29 -18.01 4.09 -5.86
CA SER A 29 -18.45 3.33 -7.03
C SER A 29 -17.30 2.80 -7.89
N HIS A 30 -16.06 3.18 -7.62
CA HIS A 30 -14.90 2.84 -8.46
C HIS A 30 -14.03 1.73 -7.88
N PHE A 31 -14.65 0.67 -7.35
CA PHE A 31 -13.90 -0.52 -6.96
C PHE A 31 -13.31 -1.23 -8.18
N PRO A 32 -12.15 -1.89 -8.04
CA PRO A 32 -11.29 -1.91 -6.85
C PRO A 32 -10.38 -0.69 -6.78
N TYR A 33 -9.94 -0.37 -5.59
CA TYR A 33 -8.99 0.73 -5.39
C TYR A 33 -8.14 0.48 -4.15
N LEU A 34 -7.06 1.25 -4.02
CA LEU A 34 -6.15 1.17 -2.89
C LEU A 34 -5.98 2.56 -2.28
N THR A 35 -6.16 2.66 -0.98
CA THR A 35 -5.87 3.89 -0.24
C THR A 35 -4.56 3.72 0.53
N CYS A 36 -3.83 4.80 0.70
CA CYS A 36 -2.52 4.78 1.31
C CYS A 36 -2.39 5.89 2.33
N THR A 37 -1.95 5.56 3.53
CA THR A 37 -1.59 6.53 4.57
C THR A 37 -0.08 6.60 4.66
N MET A 38 0.48 7.77 4.40
CA MET A 38 1.91 8.03 4.49
C MET A 38 2.16 9.06 5.58
N GLY A 39 3.00 8.71 6.55
CA GLY A 39 3.47 9.67 7.54
C GLY A 39 4.50 10.63 6.95
N CYS A 40 4.75 11.71 7.67
CA CYS A 40 5.87 12.59 7.38
C CYS A 40 7.15 11.91 7.88
N ALA A 41 7.98 11.41 6.95
CA ALA A 41 9.23 10.77 7.29
C ALA A 41 10.38 11.75 7.06
N SER A 42 11.35 11.75 7.96
CA SER A 42 12.61 12.43 7.79
C SER A 42 13.68 11.40 7.40
N PHE A 43 14.75 11.86 6.76
CA PHE A 43 15.88 10.99 6.45
C PHE A 43 16.43 10.36 7.73
N ALA A 44 16.86 9.10 7.62
CA ALA A 44 17.30 8.25 8.71
C ALA A 44 16.20 7.84 9.70
N GLY A 45 14.98 8.35 9.54
CA GLY A 45 13.83 7.92 10.33
C GLY A 45 13.07 6.79 9.66
N GLN A 46 12.33 6.02 10.46
CA GLN A 46 11.41 5.01 9.94
C GLN A 46 9.99 5.50 10.11
N THR A 47 9.12 5.16 9.15
CA THR A 47 7.72 5.47 9.24
C THR A 47 6.89 4.27 8.79
N LEU A 48 5.72 4.13 9.39
CA LEU A 48 4.75 3.12 9.00
C LEU A 48 3.93 3.65 7.83
N LEU A 49 3.86 2.86 6.77
CA LEU A 49 2.96 3.12 5.66
C LEU A 49 1.91 2.02 5.65
N THR A 50 0.64 2.41 5.60
CA THR A 50 -0.47 1.48 5.53
C THR A 50 -1.21 1.67 4.22
N ALA A 51 -1.33 0.60 3.45
CA ALA A 51 -2.08 0.58 2.19
C ALA A 51 -3.22 -0.40 2.33
N THR A 52 -4.45 0.04 2.01
CA THR A 52 -5.64 -0.80 2.12
C THR A 52 -6.30 -0.88 0.75
N ALA A 53 -6.44 -2.11 0.25
CA ALA A 53 -7.13 -2.39 -1.01
C ALA A 53 -8.54 -2.84 -0.72
N TRP A 54 -9.50 -2.35 -1.52
CA TRP A 54 -10.92 -2.69 -1.37
C TRP A 54 -11.47 -3.25 -2.67
N PHE A 55 -12.25 -4.30 -2.54
CA PHE A 55 -12.86 -5.04 -3.66
C PHE A 55 -14.34 -5.21 -3.42
N LEU A 56 -15.13 -5.20 -4.49
CA LEU A 56 -16.58 -5.36 -4.42
C LEU A 56 -17.02 -6.38 -5.45
N GLY A 57 -17.95 -7.26 -5.07
CA GLY A 57 -18.65 -8.15 -6.00
C GLY A 57 -18.23 -9.60 -5.90
N GLY A 58 -18.67 -10.39 -6.88
CA GLY A 58 -18.51 -11.84 -6.84
C GLY A 58 -17.07 -12.32 -6.96
N ASP A 59 -16.21 -11.56 -7.63
CA ASP A 59 -14.79 -11.91 -7.80
C ASP A 59 -13.89 -11.32 -6.72
N ALA A 60 -14.44 -10.60 -5.75
CA ALA A 60 -13.66 -9.88 -4.75
C ALA A 60 -12.71 -10.80 -3.97
N ASN A 61 -13.15 -12.01 -3.65
CA ASN A 61 -12.33 -12.96 -2.90
C ASN A 61 -11.10 -13.43 -3.72
N ALA A 62 -11.29 -13.74 -4.99
CA ALA A 62 -10.21 -14.13 -5.87
C ALA A 62 -9.27 -12.95 -6.15
N ASP A 63 -9.82 -11.76 -6.37
CA ASP A 63 -9.04 -10.56 -6.63
C ASP A 63 -8.20 -10.16 -5.40
N ARG A 64 -8.77 -10.29 -4.21
CA ARG A 64 -8.04 -10.03 -2.97
C ARG A 64 -6.89 -11.02 -2.79
N ALA A 65 -7.10 -12.30 -3.07
CA ALA A 65 -6.05 -13.30 -2.99
C ALA A 65 -4.92 -13.02 -3.98
N ALA A 66 -5.25 -12.63 -5.21
CA ALA A 66 -4.27 -12.27 -6.22
C ALA A 66 -3.45 -11.04 -5.78
N LEU A 67 -4.10 -10.04 -5.18
CA LEU A 67 -3.41 -8.87 -4.66
C LEU A 67 -2.42 -9.26 -3.56
N CYS A 68 -2.81 -10.13 -2.65
CA CYS A 68 -1.93 -10.58 -1.57
C CYS A 68 -0.69 -11.27 -2.12
N ASP A 69 -0.84 -12.10 -3.16
CA ASP A 69 0.29 -12.75 -3.82
C ASP A 69 1.21 -11.71 -4.48
N GLN A 70 0.64 -10.73 -5.16
CA GLN A 70 1.41 -9.66 -5.79
C GLN A 70 2.16 -8.83 -4.76
N ALA A 71 1.54 -8.51 -3.62
CA ALA A 71 2.17 -7.75 -2.56
C ALA A 71 3.36 -8.50 -1.96
N GLN A 72 3.25 -9.82 -1.79
CA GLN A 72 4.34 -10.63 -1.28
C GLN A 72 5.52 -10.67 -2.25
N ARG A 73 5.26 -10.63 -3.56
CA ARG A 73 6.32 -10.55 -4.56
C ARG A 73 6.94 -9.17 -4.64
N LEU A 74 6.12 -8.11 -4.52
CA LEU A 74 6.58 -6.72 -4.58
C LEU A 74 7.47 -6.38 -3.39
N ILE A 75 7.11 -6.86 -2.20
CA ILE A 75 7.86 -6.62 -0.97
C ILE A 75 8.28 -7.97 -0.40
N PRO A 76 9.42 -8.52 -0.87
CA PRO A 76 9.93 -9.79 -0.34
C PRO A 76 10.39 -9.66 1.10
N GLU A 77 10.64 -10.77 1.76
CA GLU A 77 11.06 -10.79 3.18
C GLU A 77 12.31 -9.96 3.43
N GLY A 78 13.24 -9.91 2.47
CA GLY A 78 14.45 -9.10 2.57
C GLY A 78 14.23 -7.61 2.30
N GLY A 79 13.01 -7.22 1.94
CA GLY A 79 12.69 -5.83 1.65
C GLY A 79 12.90 -5.45 0.20
N ALA A 80 12.51 -4.23 -0.12
CA ALA A 80 12.67 -3.64 -1.45
C ALA A 80 13.35 -2.28 -1.32
N GLN A 81 14.03 -1.86 -2.38
CA GLN A 81 14.71 -0.58 -2.42
C GLN A 81 14.09 0.28 -3.51
N LEU A 82 13.93 1.56 -3.21
CA LEU A 82 13.35 2.53 -4.11
C LEU A 82 14.24 3.77 -4.16
N THR A 83 14.44 4.32 -5.35
CA THR A 83 15.18 5.57 -5.50
C THR A 83 14.28 6.62 -6.13
N PHE A 84 14.49 7.88 -5.73
CA PHE A 84 13.76 9.01 -6.27
C PHE A 84 14.66 10.26 -6.22
N SER A 85 14.18 11.36 -6.78
CA SER A 85 14.97 12.59 -6.84
C SER A 85 15.32 13.07 -5.42
N GLY A 86 16.60 13.13 -5.10
CA GLY A 86 17.12 13.60 -3.82
C GLY A 86 17.23 12.56 -2.74
N GLY A 87 16.90 11.29 -3.03
CA GLY A 87 17.00 10.29 -1.96
C GLY A 87 16.57 8.90 -2.39
N GLY A 88 16.35 8.06 -1.40
CA GLY A 88 15.86 6.71 -1.61
C GLY A 88 15.13 6.19 -0.38
N ALA A 89 14.58 5.01 -0.51
CA ALA A 89 13.84 4.36 0.58
C ALA A 89 14.14 2.87 0.60
N MET A 90 14.29 2.34 1.81
CA MET A 90 14.25 0.91 2.06
C MET A 90 12.86 0.57 2.59
N ILE A 91 12.22 -0.40 1.96
CA ILE A 91 10.84 -0.78 2.25
C ILE A 91 10.86 -2.20 2.79
N HIS A 92 10.38 -2.38 4.02
CA HIS A 92 10.30 -3.68 4.67
C HIS A 92 8.88 -3.96 5.10
N ARG A 93 8.54 -5.22 5.21
CA ARG A 93 7.28 -5.62 5.84
C ARG A 93 7.27 -5.15 7.28
N ALA A 94 6.15 -4.58 7.73
CA ALA A 94 6.03 -4.15 9.12
C ALA A 94 6.09 -5.37 10.06
N GLY A 95 6.58 -5.15 11.26
CA GLY A 95 6.53 -6.17 12.30
C GLY A 95 5.08 -6.52 12.63
N GLY A 96 4.82 -7.77 12.98
CA GLY A 96 3.48 -8.29 13.14
C GLY A 96 2.89 -8.72 11.80
N ASP A 97 1.61 -8.45 11.58
CA ASP A 97 0.94 -8.87 10.35
C ASP A 97 1.29 -7.94 9.20
N PHE A 98 1.97 -8.47 8.20
CA PHE A 98 2.25 -7.76 6.96
C PHE A 98 0.97 -7.49 6.18
N ILE A 99 0.12 -8.51 6.04
CA ILE A 99 -1.16 -8.41 5.35
C ILE A 99 -2.26 -8.86 6.29
N THR A 100 -3.29 -8.04 6.44
CA THR A 100 -4.49 -8.36 7.23
C THR A 100 -5.69 -8.34 6.32
N LEU A 101 -6.46 -9.43 6.32
CA LEU A 101 -7.70 -9.50 5.55
C LEU A 101 -8.80 -8.80 6.31
N LEU A 102 -9.56 -7.96 5.60
CA LEU A 102 -10.60 -7.13 6.18
C LEU A 102 -11.94 -7.40 5.52
N THR A 103 -13.00 -7.13 6.26
CA THR A 103 -14.36 -7.09 5.73
C THR A 103 -14.97 -5.74 6.09
N ASP A 104 -15.89 -5.25 5.25
CA ASP A 104 -16.67 -4.07 5.62
C ASP A 104 -17.79 -4.53 6.56
N GLY A 105 -17.91 -3.87 7.71
CA GLY A 105 -18.95 -4.20 8.68
C GLY A 105 -20.36 -3.90 8.19
N GLU A 106 -20.52 -3.04 7.18
CA GLU A 106 -21.82 -2.63 6.67
C GLU A 106 -22.24 -3.37 5.40
N ASP A 107 -21.27 -3.76 4.56
CA ASP A 107 -21.56 -4.43 3.29
C ASP A 107 -20.71 -5.71 3.18
N PRO A 108 -21.33 -6.90 3.30
CA PRO A 108 -20.57 -8.16 3.24
C PRO A 108 -19.99 -8.46 1.85
N ARG A 109 -20.39 -7.72 0.81
CA ARG A 109 -19.82 -7.87 -0.54
C ARG A 109 -18.49 -7.14 -0.67
N VAL A 110 -18.12 -6.30 0.29
CA VAL A 110 -16.88 -5.52 0.26
C VAL A 110 -15.82 -6.25 1.08
N LEU A 111 -14.74 -6.63 0.42
CA LEU A 111 -13.59 -7.29 1.03
C LEU A 111 -12.36 -6.42 0.90
N GLY A 112 -11.50 -6.45 1.89
CA GLY A 112 -10.28 -5.65 1.89
C GLY A 112 -9.05 -6.42 2.29
N ALA A 113 -7.91 -5.84 1.97
CA ALA A 113 -6.60 -6.30 2.44
C ALA A 113 -5.78 -5.09 2.86
N ARG A 114 -5.29 -5.10 4.09
CA ARG A 114 -4.43 -4.04 4.60
C ARG A 114 -2.99 -4.52 4.58
N ILE A 115 -2.13 -3.76 3.91
CA ILE A 115 -0.72 -4.03 3.78
C ILE A 115 0.04 -3.00 4.62
N ARG A 116 0.92 -3.46 5.50
CA ARG A 116 1.66 -2.59 6.41
C ARG A 116 3.15 -2.70 6.12
N LEU A 117 3.77 -1.55 5.87
CA LEU A 117 5.17 -1.44 5.49
C LEU A 117 5.90 -0.51 6.43
N MET A 118 7.17 -0.83 6.71
CA MET A 118 8.09 0.11 7.34
C MET A 118 9.00 0.68 6.27
N VAL A 119 9.02 1.99 6.20
CA VAL A 119 9.81 2.71 5.20
C VAL A 119 10.88 3.52 5.90
N LYS A 120 12.12 3.33 5.49
CA LYS A 120 13.26 4.11 5.97
C LYS A 120 13.79 4.95 4.83
N LEU A 121 13.73 6.27 4.98
CA LEU A 121 14.26 7.20 3.99
C LEU A 121 15.75 7.43 4.22
N TYR A 122 16.48 7.61 3.14
CA TYR A 122 17.88 7.99 3.19
C TYR A 122 18.18 9.01 2.11
N ASP A 123 19.21 9.83 2.38
CA ASP A 123 19.71 10.82 1.46
C ASP A 123 20.71 10.18 0.48
N LEU A 124 20.67 10.62 -0.74
CA LEU A 124 21.63 10.18 -1.76
C LEU A 124 22.74 11.18 -1.97
#